data_9a527f1aeaaffc00dfd2d4c5edec7567
#
_entry.id   9a527f1aeaaffc00dfd2d4c5edec7567
#
_cell.length_a   1.000
_cell.length_b   1.000
_cell.length_c   1.000
_cell.angle_alpha   90.00
_cell.angle_beta   90.00
_cell.angle_gamma   90.00
#
_symmetry.space_group_name_H-M   'P 1'
#
loop_
_entity.id
_entity.type
_entity.pdbx_description
1 polymer ?
#
loop_
_entity_poly.entity_id
_entity_poly.type
_entity_poly.pdbx_seq_one_letter_code
_entity_poly.pdbx_strand_id
1 'polypeptide(L)'
;MDQRAITQDESGQFSFHQPRLQWSDFKRNADGMVPVIVQEEGSKDVLMLAYMNEEAFLKTVETGLMTYWSRSRNELWTKGLTSGHRQEVVSLIADCDYDTILATVHQIGGIACHTGAHSCFHNPIVSEDKLEQKSVDQENL
;
A
#
# COMPACT_ATOMS: atom_id res chain seq x y z
N MET A 1 1.20 25.35 9.63
CA MET A 1 0.63 24.39 9.30
C MET A 1 1.41 23.22 9.28
N ASP A 2 1.02 22.29 9.84
CA ASP A 2 1.72 21.10 9.90
C ASP A 2 1.90 20.53 8.59
N GLN A 3 3.06 20.10 8.30
CA GLN A 3 3.35 19.55 7.01
C GLN A 3 3.29 18.07 6.99
N ARG A 4 3.08 17.42 8.12
CA ARG A 4 3.07 15.99 8.14
C ARG A 4 1.68 15.49 8.33
N ALA A 5 1.34 14.44 7.65
CA ALA A 5 0.07 13.82 7.81
C ALA A 5 0.06 12.81 8.95
N ILE A 6 1.19 12.17 9.20
CA ILE A 6 1.26 11.05 10.12
C ILE A 6 2.41 11.23 11.08
N THR A 7 2.15 11.09 12.36
CA THR A 7 3.20 11.11 13.37
C THR A 7 2.88 10.07 14.42
N GLN A 8 3.86 9.80 15.28
CA GLN A 8 3.66 8.89 16.39
C GLN A 8 3.79 9.70 17.66
N ASP A 9 2.80 9.62 18.50
CA ASP A 9 2.80 10.43 19.71
C ASP A 9 3.65 9.77 20.79
N GLU A 10 3.65 10.36 21.97
CA GLU A 10 4.52 9.89 23.05
C GLU A 10 4.14 8.53 23.57
N SER A 11 2.92 8.11 23.36
CA SER A 11 2.48 6.80 23.82
C SER A 11 2.81 5.72 22.80
N GLY A 12 3.34 6.09 21.65
CA GLY A 12 3.65 5.14 20.61
C GLY A 12 2.52 4.90 19.63
N GLN A 13 1.43 5.62 19.78
CA GLN A 13 0.33 5.46 18.87
C GLN A 13 0.43 6.42 17.71
N PHE A 14 -0.03 6.00 16.56
CA PHE A 14 -0.03 6.88 15.41
C PHE A 14 -1.11 7.93 15.55
N SER A 15 -0.77 9.14 15.19
CA SER A 15 -1.75 10.20 15.14
C SER A 15 -1.49 11.00 13.88
N PHE A 16 -2.52 11.68 13.40
CA PHE A 16 -2.42 12.43 12.17
C PHE A 16 -2.66 13.88 12.42
N HIS A 17 -1.81 14.70 11.83
CA HIS A 17 -2.07 16.10 11.71
C HIS A 17 -2.79 16.28 10.39
N GLN A 18 -3.18 17.50 10.13
CA GLN A 18 -3.87 17.78 8.88
C GLN A 18 -2.96 17.41 7.71
N PRO A 19 -3.43 16.65 6.75
CA PRO A 19 -2.61 16.26 5.61
C PRO A 19 -2.26 17.48 4.75
N ARG A 20 -1.11 17.39 4.11
CA ARG A 20 -0.70 18.46 3.19
C ARG A 20 -1.53 18.44 1.93
N LEU A 21 -1.98 17.28 1.51
CA LEU A 21 -2.80 17.14 0.31
C LEU A 21 -4.16 16.63 0.71
N GLN A 22 -5.17 17.17 0.06
CA GLN A 22 -6.55 16.75 0.24
C GLN A 22 -6.90 15.77 -0.86
N TRP A 23 -7.95 15.00 -0.67
CA TRP A 23 -8.39 14.07 -1.70
C TRP A 23 -8.66 14.78 -3.03
N SER A 24 -9.16 16.00 -2.96
CA SER A 24 -9.48 16.77 -4.18
C SER A 24 -8.25 17.16 -4.99
N ASP A 25 -7.05 17.06 -4.39
CA ASP A 25 -5.82 17.38 -5.11
C ASP A 25 -5.39 16.25 -6.03
N PHE A 26 -5.95 15.06 -5.87
CA PHE A 26 -5.51 13.91 -6.64
C PHE A 26 -6.25 13.82 -7.97
N LYS A 27 -5.55 13.33 -8.98
CA LYS A 27 -6.17 12.97 -10.24
C LYS A 27 -6.67 11.56 -10.12
N ARG A 28 -7.96 11.41 -10.08
CA ARG A 28 -8.59 10.12 -9.88
C ARG A 28 -8.90 9.47 -11.22
N ASN A 29 -8.96 8.15 -11.25
CA ASN A 29 -9.31 7.45 -12.48
C ASN A 29 -10.81 7.58 -12.76
N ALA A 30 -11.29 6.93 -13.80
CA ALA A 30 -12.69 7.06 -14.22
C ALA A 30 -13.66 6.61 -13.13
N ASP A 31 -13.21 5.73 -12.24
CA ASP A 31 -14.05 5.25 -11.16
C ASP A 31 -13.86 6.04 -9.87
N GLY A 32 -13.16 7.15 -9.93
CA GLY A 32 -12.96 8.00 -8.77
C GLY A 32 -11.94 7.47 -7.80
N MET A 33 -10.99 6.65 -8.25
CA MET A 33 -10.02 6.02 -7.37
C MET A 33 -8.59 6.37 -7.74
N VAL A 34 -7.71 6.15 -6.77
CA VAL A 34 -6.28 6.36 -6.92
C VAL A 34 -5.58 5.07 -6.53
N PRO A 35 -4.67 4.57 -7.36
CA PRO A 35 -3.91 3.37 -6.98
C PRO A 35 -2.90 3.68 -5.89
N VAL A 36 -2.65 2.69 -5.05
CA VAL A 36 -1.74 2.83 -3.93
C VAL A 36 -0.73 1.70 -4.00
N ILE A 37 0.54 2.05 -4.08
CA ILE A 37 1.63 1.10 -4.00
C ILE A 37 2.04 1.03 -2.54
N VAL A 38 2.09 -0.17 -1.98
CA VAL A 38 2.38 -0.34 -0.55
C VAL A 38 3.75 -0.97 -0.38
N GLN A 39 4.59 -0.31 0.37
CA GLN A 39 5.98 -0.70 0.57
C GLN A 39 6.25 -0.84 2.06
N GLU A 40 7.01 -1.87 2.43
CA GLU A 40 7.34 -2.08 3.83
C GLU A 40 8.51 -1.17 4.23
N GLU A 41 8.39 -0.55 5.38
CA GLU A 41 9.41 0.31 5.87
C GLU A 41 10.64 -0.50 6.23
N GLY A 42 11.50 -0.66 6.43
CA GLY A 42 12.66 -1.44 6.77
C GLY A 42 13.24 -2.12 5.56
N SER A 43 12.53 -3.08 5.04
CA SER A 43 13.05 -3.88 3.94
C SER A 43 12.94 -3.18 2.60
N LYS A 44 12.02 -2.23 2.49
CA LYS A 44 11.70 -1.55 1.23
C LYS A 44 11.05 -2.49 0.22
N ASP A 45 10.58 -3.64 0.67
CA ASP A 45 9.87 -4.55 -0.22
C ASP A 45 8.54 -3.96 -0.62
N VAL A 46 8.19 -4.09 -1.88
CA VAL A 46 6.86 -3.71 -2.36
C VAL A 46 5.92 -4.85 -2.02
N LEU A 47 4.88 -4.55 -1.25
CA LEU A 47 4.01 -5.58 -0.71
C LEU A 47 2.80 -5.84 -1.57
N MET A 48 2.18 -4.81 -2.09
CA MET A 48 0.93 -4.97 -2.84
C MET A 48 0.57 -3.68 -3.53
N LEU A 49 -0.44 -3.76 -4.39
CA LEU A 49 -1.07 -2.59 -4.97
C LEU A 49 -2.57 -2.73 -4.77
N ALA A 50 -3.21 -1.66 -4.35
CA ALA A 50 -4.64 -1.65 -4.16
C ALA A 50 -5.16 -0.25 -4.54
N TYR A 51 -6.43 0.01 -4.29
CA TYR A 51 -7.05 1.27 -4.69
C TYR A 51 -7.76 1.92 -3.52
N MET A 52 -7.78 3.24 -3.51
CA MET A 52 -8.55 4.00 -2.57
C MET A 52 -9.56 4.87 -3.30
N ASN A 53 -10.75 4.98 -2.75
CA ASN A 53 -11.65 6.05 -3.09
C ASN A 53 -11.53 7.10 -1.97
N GLU A 54 -12.33 8.13 -2.00
CA GLU A 54 -12.23 9.19 -0.99
C GLU A 54 -12.45 8.64 0.42
N GLU A 55 -13.45 7.78 0.57
CA GLU A 55 -13.78 7.23 1.87
C GLU A 55 -12.62 6.41 2.44
N ALA A 56 -11.98 5.63 1.61
CA ALA A 56 -10.83 4.82 2.03
C ALA A 56 -9.65 5.71 2.41
N PHE A 57 -9.43 6.77 1.64
CA PHE A 57 -8.35 7.71 1.93
C PHE A 57 -8.56 8.38 3.27
N LEU A 58 -9.77 8.89 3.51
CA LEU A 58 -10.08 9.58 4.75
C LEU A 58 -9.97 8.63 5.93
N LYS A 59 -10.42 7.39 5.77
CA LYS A 59 -10.34 6.42 6.84
C LYS A 59 -8.90 6.08 7.17
N THR A 60 -8.06 5.95 6.17
CA THR A 60 -6.64 5.67 6.37
C THR A 60 -5.97 6.81 7.13
N VAL A 61 -6.25 8.04 6.73
CA VAL A 61 -5.69 9.21 7.40
C VAL A 61 -6.18 9.28 8.84
N GLU A 62 -7.44 8.95 9.06
CA GLU A 62 -8.02 9.04 10.39
C GLU A 62 -7.47 7.96 11.33
N THR A 63 -7.33 6.74 10.86
CA THR A 63 -7.03 5.61 11.74
C THR A 63 -5.56 5.24 11.79
N GLY A 64 -4.78 5.59 10.78
CA GLY A 64 -3.40 5.15 10.69
C GLY A 64 -3.26 3.73 10.20
N LEU A 65 -4.36 3.12 9.76
CA LEU A 65 -4.35 1.76 9.24
C LEU A 65 -4.79 1.81 7.79
N MET A 66 -4.05 1.10 6.92
CA MET A 66 -4.37 1.12 5.50
C MET A 66 -5.76 0.56 5.24
N THR A 67 -6.56 1.37 4.61
CA THR A 67 -7.93 1.02 4.24
C THR A 67 -8.08 1.28 2.75
N TYR A 68 -8.66 0.34 2.06
CA TYR A 68 -8.77 0.36 0.62
C TYR A 68 -10.21 0.23 0.19
N TRP A 69 -10.47 0.44 -1.08
CA TRP A 69 -11.76 0.12 -1.66
C TRP A 69 -11.63 -1.17 -2.44
N SER A 70 -12.40 -2.17 -2.06
CA SER A 70 -12.40 -3.45 -2.75
C SER A 70 -13.29 -3.31 -3.98
N ARG A 71 -12.69 -3.34 -5.17
CA ARG A 71 -13.45 -3.18 -6.40
C ARG A 71 -14.32 -4.41 -6.68
N SER A 72 -13.84 -5.58 -6.30
CA SER A 72 -14.59 -6.80 -6.55
C SER A 72 -15.78 -6.94 -5.62
N ARG A 73 -15.65 -6.47 -4.38
CA ARG A 73 -16.74 -6.58 -3.41
C ARG A 73 -17.50 -5.28 -3.22
N ASN A 74 -17.00 -4.21 -3.83
CA ASN A 74 -17.65 -2.91 -3.79
C ASN A 74 -17.86 -2.43 -2.35
N GLU A 75 -16.81 -2.51 -1.55
CA GLU A 75 -16.90 -2.12 -0.14
C GLU A 75 -15.54 -1.68 0.39
N LEU A 76 -15.56 -0.95 1.49
CA LEU A 76 -14.34 -0.58 2.19
C LEU A 76 -13.69 -1.82 2.81
N TRP A 77 -12.38 -1.81 2.83
CA TRP A 77 -11.64 -2.94 3.34
C TRP A 77 -10.40 -2.45 4.09
N THR A 78 -10.41 -2.55 5.41
CA THR A 78 -9.25 -2.25 6.22
C THR A 78 -8.40 -3.51 6.29
N LYS A 79 -7.17 -3.40 5.80
CA LYS A 79 -6.28 -4.54 5.69
C LYS A 79 -6.04 -5.15 7.06
N GLY A 80 -6.28 -6.45 7.18
CA GLY A 80 -5.94 -7.19 8.39
C GLY A 80 -6.92 -7.10 9.53
N LEU A 81 -8.12 -6.54 9.33
CA LEU A 81 -9.08 -6.48 10.42
C LEU A 81 -9.43 -7.85 10.93
N THR A 82 -9.55 -8.84 10.04
CA THR A 82 -9.89 -10.20 10.44
C THR A 82 -8.64 -11.03 10.68
N SER A 83 -7.66 -10.95 9.79
CA SER A 83 -6.48 -11.79 9.87
C SER A 83 -5.48 -11.32 10.91
N GLY A 84 -5.55 -10.06 11.32
CA GLY A 84 -4.56 -9.49 12.20
C GLY A 84 -3.35 -8.93 11.47
N HIS A 85 -3.24 -9.14 10.14
CA HIS A 85 -2.08 -8.67 9.37
C HIS A 85 -2.33 -7.24 8.89
N ARG A 86 -2.47 -6.33 9.84
CA ARG A 86 -2.75 -4.93 9.53
C ARG A 86 -1.52 -4.23 8.99
N GLN A 87 -1.74 -3.09 8.39
CA GLN A 87 -0.66 -2.27 7.85
C GLN A 87 -0.73 -0.91 8.53
N GLU A 88 0.23 -0.65 9.40
CA GLU A 88 0.29 0.62 10.11
C GLU A 88 1.04 1.61 9.25
N VAL A 89 0.44 2.75 9.02
CA VAL A 89 0.96 3.74 8.09
C VAL A 89 2.15 4.47 8.69
N VAL A 90 3.24 4.52 7.94
CA VAL A 90 4.40 5.33 8.28
C VAL A 90 4.34 6.63 7.48
N SER A 91 4.04 6.55 6.20
CA SER A 91 3.92 7.74 5.36
C SER A 91 3.06 7.47 4.15
N LEU A 92 2.45 8.52 3.64
CA LEU A 92 1.69 8.49 2.39
C LEU A 92 2.23 9.62 1.54
N ILE A 93 2.69 9.30 0.35
CA ILE A 93 3.31 10.28 -0.54
C ILE A 93 2.68 10.17 -1.92
N ALA A 94 2.31 11.31 -2.49
CA ALA A 94 1.78 11.34 -3.86
C ALA A 94 2.94 11.39 -4.85
N ASP A 95 2.72 10.86 -6.04
CA ASP A 95 3.74 10.94 -7.07
C ASP A 95 3.69 12.32 -7.75
N CYS A 96 4.48 12.49 -8.79
CA CYS A 96 4.72 13.83 -9.34
C CYS A 96 3.49 14.49 -9.95
N ASP A 97 2.54 13.74 -10.42
CA ASP A 97 1.32 14.28 -11.01
C ASP A 97 0.07 13.94 -10.23
N TYR A 98 0.24 13.46 -8.99
CA TYR A 98 -0.84 13.28 -8.03
C TYR A 98 -1.88 12.25 -8.48
N ASP A 99 -1.45 11.20 -9.16
CA ASP A 99 -2.37 10.15 -9.56
C ASP A 99 -2.04 8.79 -8.95
N THR A 100 -1.06 8.72 -8.08
CA THR A 100 -0.66 7.47 -7.42
C THR A 100 -0.13 7.81 -6.04
N ILE A 101 -0.38 6.94 -5.08
CA ILE A 101 0.11 7.11 -3.72
C ILE A 101 1.12 6.02 -3.42
N LEU A 102 2.24 6.39 -2.82
CA LEU A 102 3.18 5.44 -2.25
C LEU A 102 2.95 5.43 -0.75
N ALA A 103 2.53 4.30 -0.22
CA ALA A 103 2.31 4.14 1.21
C ALA A 103 3.44 3.32 1.78
N THR A 104 4.13 3.85 2.78
CA THR A 104 5.14 3.08 3.52
C THR A 104 4.48 2.64 4.81
N VAL A 105 4.58 1.35 5.12
CA VAL A 105 3.85 0.78 6.25
C VAL A 105 4.72 -0.17 7.07
N HIS A 106 4.26 -0.43 8.29
CA HIS A 106 4.73 -1.58 9.05
C HIS A 106 3.72 -2.69 8.79
N GLN A 107 4.15 -3.78 8.17
CA GLN A 107 3.28 -4.92 7.91
C GLN A 107 3.25 -5.82 9.12
N ILE A 108 2.17 -5.80 9.85
CA ILE A 108 2.05 -6.60 11.06
C ILE A 108 2.01 -8.07 10.67
N GLY A 109 2.84 -8.86 11.32
CA GLY A 109 2.93 -10.29 11.02
C GLY A 109 3.79 -10.61 9.80
N GLY A 110 4.23 -9.59 9.08
CA GLY A 110 5.11 -9.81 7.92
C GLY A 110 4.45 -10.43 6.72
N ILE A 111 3.11 -10.51 6.70
CA ILE A 111 2.38 -11.17 5.62
C ILE A 111 1.38 -10.21 5.03
N ALA A 112 1.57 -9.85 3.77
CA ALA A 112 0.65 -8.95 3.09
C ALA A 112 -0.34 -9.69 2.20
N CYS A 113 0.05 -10.83 1.66
CA CYS A 113 -0.78 -11.54 0.69
C CYS A 113 -1.71 -12.52 1.37
N HIS A 114 -2.95 -12.66 0.84
CA HIS A 114 -3.91 -13.58 1.40
C HIS A 114 -3.44 -15.04 1.27
N THR A 115 -2.45 -15.30 0.42
CA THR A 115 -1.90 -16.65 0.28
C THR A 115 -0.91 -16.99 1.38
N GLY A 116 -0.61 -16.04 2.27
CA GLY A 116 0.38 -16.25 3.31
C GLY A 116 1.75 -15.74 2.95
N ALA A 117 1.94 -15.20 1.76
CA ALA A 117 3.23 -14.69 1.35
C ALA A 117 3.47 -13.29 1.91
N HIS A 118 4.73 -12.95 2.11
CA HIS A 118 5.12 -11.63 2.58
C HIS A 118 4.64 -10.54 1.63
N SER A 119 4.78 -10.76 0.33
CA SER A 119 4.39 -9.80 -0.70
C SER A 119 3.44 -10.47 -1.68
N CYS A 120 2.56 -9.67 -2.26
CA CYS A 120 1.70 -10.16 -3.33
C CYS A 120 2.49 -10.39 -4.62
N PHE A 121 3.66 -9.79 -4.74
CA PHE A 121 4.45 -9.86 -5.97
C PHE A 121 5.41 -11.04 -5.89
N HIS A 122 4.90 -12.24 -6.13
CA HIS A 122 5.71 -13.44 -6.04
C HIS A 122 5.55 -14.37 -7.24
N ASN A 123 5.04 -13.86 -8.34
CA ASN A 123 4.89 -14.65 -9.57
C ASN A 123 5.69 -14.01 -10.68
N PRO A 124 6.99 -14.34 -10.82
CA PRO A 124 7.82 -13.66 -11.82
C PRO A 124 7.33 -13.92 -13.23
N ILE A 125 7.30 -12.88 -14.03
CA ILE A 125 7.06 -13.02 -15.46
C ILE A 125 8.41 -13.22 -16.12
N VAL A 126 9.37 -12.34 -15.79
CA VAL A 126 10.73 -12.44 -16.27
C VAL A 126 11.61 -11.95 -15.14
N SER A 127 12.67 -12.66 -14.82
CA SER A 127 13.63 -12.19 -13.83
C SER A 127 14.98 -12.70 -14.22
N GLU A 128 16.02 -12.07 -13.71
CA GLU A 128 17.37 -12.43 -14.06
C GLU A 128 17.66 -13.88 -13.71
N ASP A 129 17.26 -14.31 -12.54
CA ASP A 129 17.50 -15.68 -12.13
C ASP A 129 16.73 -16.65 -13.01
N LYS A 130 15.51 -16.35 -13.33
CA LYS A 130 14.71 -17.20 -14.16
C LYS A 130 15.24 -17.27 -15.58
N LEU A 131 15.74 -16.17 -16.08
CA LEU A 131 16.29 -16.17 -17.40
C LEU A 131 17.54 -17.01 -17.46
N GLU A 132 18.40 -16.92 -16.48
CA GLU A 132 19.59 -17.70 -16.42
C GLU A 132 19.25 -19.18 -16.34
N GLN A 133 18.29 -19.51 -15.49
CA GLN A 133 17.91 -20.87 -15.34
C GLN A 133 17.35 -21.43 -16.62
N LYS A 134 16.53 -20.66 -17.32
CA LYS A 134 16.01 -21.10 -18.54
C LYS A 134 17.07 -21.31 -19.55
N SER A 135 18.03 -20.42 -19.64
CA SER A 135 19.05 -20.58 -20.63
C SER A 135 19.92 -21.82 -20.38
N VAL A 136 20.10 -22.13 -19.12
CA VAL A 136 20.86 -23.30 -18.79
C VAL A 136 20.05 -24.58 -19.01
N ASP A 137 18.84 -24.57 -18.54
CA ASP A 137 18.01 -25.73 -18.59
C ASP A 137 17.51 -26.02 -19.91
N GLN A 138 17.14 -25.12 -20.59
CA GLN A 138 16.49 -25.35 -21.71
C GLN A 138 17.02 -24.89 -22.79
N GLU A 139 17.72 -24.18 -22.77
CA GLU A 139 18.28 -23.69 -23.72
C GLU A 139 17.55 -23.59 -24.67
N ASN A 140 16.79 -23.58 -24.49
CA ASN A 140 16.13 -23.49 -25.15
C ASN A 140 15.00 -23.10 -25.12
N LEU A 141 14.79 -22.77 -24.97
CA LEU A 141 13.68 -22.43 -24.78
C LEU A 141 13.22 -22.05 -25.73
#